data_1816c375cd6b79a611ae482603fa4cbc
#
_entry.id   1816c375cd6b79a611ae482603fa4cbc
#
_cell.length_a   1.000
_cell.length_b   1.000
_cell.length_c   1.000
_cell.angle_alpha   90.00
_cell.angle_beta   90.00
_cell.angle_gamma   90.00
#
_symmetry.space_group_name_H-M   'P 1'
#
loop_
_entity.id
_entity.type
_entity.pdbx_description
1 polymer ?
#
loop_
_entity_poly.entity_id
_entity_poly.type
_entity_poly.pdbx_seq_one_letter_code
_entity_poly.pdbx_strand_id
1 'polypeptide(L)'
;MMTTRKSYPSDVSDEEWALAAPYLILLPETAGQRTHLLREAFNGLRYVVRHGIPWRAMPHDLPPWHAVYDQAMRWLRAGCFEMLAHDLRAVLRLAAGRGEEPSAAILDSRTLRSTPESGARSGWDGHKRTRGSELHLAVDTLGHLLGLCVTPADANDRAAVAELAGAVQDATGGNVTLAYVDQGYTGERPAEAARAHGIVLEVVAPPAAKRGFVLLPRRWVVERSFAWMARSRRLARDHERLPETLAGFHFVAFAGLMLRRAGDLALVHNRL
;
A
#
# COMPACT_ATOMS: atom_id res chain seq x y z
N MET A 1 37.08 1.25 2.96
CA MET A 1 36.48 2.54 2.62
C MET A 1 35.18 2.24 1.89
N MET A 2 34.01 2.56 2.46
CA MET A 2 32.75 2.48 1.72
C MET A 2 32.76 3.62 0.70
N THR A 3 32.84 3.28 -0.58
CA THR A 3 32.61 4.25 -1.65
C THR A 3 31.15 4.68 -1.58
N THR A 4 30.93 5.91 -1.20
CA THR A 4 29.59 6.52 -1.18
C THR A 4 29.11 6.61 -2.63
N ARG A 5 28.18 5.72 -3.02
CA ARG A 5 27.56 5.81 -4.34
C ARG A 5 26.72 7.10 -4.46
N LYS A 6 26.50 7.55 -5.68
CA LYS A 6 25.56 8.65 -5.95
C LYS A 6 24.13 8.20 -5.63
N SER A 7 23.37 9.04 -4.92
CA SER A 7 21.99 8.74 -4.53
C SER A 7 21.05 8.67 -5.73
N TYR A 8 20.15 7.70 -5.70
CA TYR A 8 19.00 7.63 -6.61
C TYR A 8 17.82 8.45 -6.05
N PRO A 9 16.91 8.94 -6.92
CA PRO A 9 15.71 9.65 -6.47
C PRO A 9 14.76 8.81 -5.61
N SER A 10 14.95 7.48 -5.59
CA SER A 10 14.21 6.52 -4.77
C SER A 10 14.87 6.23 -3.42
N ASP A 11 16.09 6.70 -3.18
CA ASP A 11 16.78 6.45 -1.92
C ASP A 11 16.06 7.09 -0.74
N VAL A 12 16.18 6.43 0.40
CA VAL A 12 15.64 6.93 1.66
C VAL A 12 16.54 8.08 2.18
N SER A 13 15.92 9.19 2.62
CA SER A 13 16.67 10.26 3.31
C SER A 13 17.10 9.82 4.72
N ASP A 14 17.88 10.65 5.41
CA ASP A 14 18.29 10.34 6.79
C ASP A 14 17.10 10.39 7.74
N GLU A 15 16.18 11.34 7.55
CA GLU A 15 14.96 11.48 8.33
C GLU A 15 13.99 10.31 8.07
N GLU A 16 13.79 9.96 6.79
CA GLU A 16 12.99 8.79 6.42
C GLU A 16 13.58 7.51 7.01
N TRP A 17 14.91 7.35 6.96
CA TRP A 17 15.60 6.18 7.50
C TRP A 17 15.47 6.09 9.02
N ALA A 18 15.62 7.19 9.73
CA ALA A 18 15.45 7.23 11.19
C ALA A 18 14.07 6.73 11.62
N LEU A 19 13.01 7.03 10.84
CA LEU A 19 11.66 6.55 11.08
C LEU A 19 11.46 5.08 10.67
N ALA A 20 12.10 4.62 9.59
CA ALA A 20 11.92 3.27 9.07
C ALA A 20 12.78 2.21 9.78
N ALA A 21 13.99 2.57 10.20
CA ALA A 21 14.98 1.64 10.74
C ALA A 21 14.46 0.77 11.90
N PRO A 22 13.70 1.27 12.89
CA PRO A 22 13.19 0.46 13.99
C PRO A 22 12.34 -0.73 13.53
N TYR A 23 11.60 -0.60 12.43
CA TYR A 23 10.74 -1.66 11.88
C TYR A 23 11.53 -2.66 11.02
N LEU A 24 12.64 -2.22 10.42
CA LEU A 24 13.42 -3.02 9.47
C LEU A 24 14.57 -3.80 10.11
N ILE A 25 14.90 -3.51 11.37
CA ILE A 25 15.94 -4.21 12.14
C ILE A 25 15.31 -5.46 12.78
N LEU A 26 15.22 -6.56 12.02
CA LEU A 26 14.67 -7.83 12.52
C LEU A 26 15.66 -8.64 13.36
N LEU A 27 16.97 -8.38 13.19
CA LEU A 27 18.06 -9.05 13.89
C LEU A 27 19.08 -8.03 14.38
N PRO A 28 19.81 -8.30 15.48
CA PRO A 28 20.89 -7.42 15.93
C PRO A 28 21.87 -7.09 14.82
N GLU A 29 22.45 -5.87 14.83
CA GLU A 29 23.43 -5.45 13.83
C GLU A 29 24.66 -6.34 13.79
N THR A 30 24.99 -6.98 14.90
CA THR A 30 26.13 -7.92 15.08
C THR A 30 25.84 -9.32 14.56
N ALA A 31 24.64 -9.60 14.02
CA ALA A 31 24.34 -10.91 13.46
C ALA A 31 25.29 -11.23 12.29
N GLY A 32 26.08 -12.30 12.42
CA GLY A 32 27.17 -12.66 11.51
C GLY A 32 26.79 -12.98 10.06
N GLN A 33 25.48 -12.94 9.73
CA GLN A 33 24.97 -13.14 8.38
C GLN A 33 24.70 -11.82 7.64
N ARG A 34 24.91 -10.67 8.27
CA ARG A 34 24.62 -9.36 7.69
C ARG A 34 25.81 -8.84 6.89
N THR A 35 25.86 -9.15 5.60
CA THR A 35 26.93 -8.72 4.69
C THR A 35 26.67 -7.34 4.05
N HIS A 36 25.43 -6.86 4.08
CA HIS A 36 25.01 -5.60 3.46
C HIS A 36 24.27 -4.72 4.47
N LEU A 37 24.45 -3.39 4.33
CA LEU A 37 23.72 -2.42 5.13
C LEU A 37 22.22 -2.53 4.85
N LEU A 38 21.40 -2.59 5.89
CA LEU A 38 19.92 -2.67 5.75
C LEU A 38 19.35 -1.47 5.01
N ARG A 39 19.91 -0.27 5.23
CA ARG A 39 19.52 0.92 4.49
C ARG A 39 19.70 0.75 2.99
N GLU A 40 20.83 0.17 2.55
CA GLU A 40 21.06 -0.08 1.13
C GLU A 40 20.18 -1.19 0.56
N ALA A 41 19.86 -2.22 1.35
CA ALA A 41 18.87 -3.22 0.96
C ALA A 41 17.48 -2.58 0.81
N PHE A 42 17.10 -1.66 1.71
CA PHE A 42 15.85 -0.91 1.60
C PHE A 42 15.85 0.03 0.38
N ASN A 43 16.96 0.71 0.10
CA ASN A 43 17.13 1.51 -1.11
C ASN A 43 16.93 0.66 -2.38
N GLY A 44 17.51 -0.56 -2.41
CA GLY A 44 17.33 -1.51 -3.49
C GLY A 44 15.87 -1.93 -3.69
N LEU A 45 15.15 -2.23 -2.60
CA LEU A 45 13.72 -2.53 -2.65
C LEU A 45 12.91 -1.33 -3.18
N ARG A 46 13.15 -0.13 -2.65
CA ARG A 46 12.50 1.10 -3.12
C ARG A 46 12.78 1.35 -4.61
N TYR A 47 14.02 1.06 -5.06
CA TYR A 47 14.40 1.18 -6.46
C TYR A 47 13.57 0.24 -7.35
N VAL A 48 13.45 -1.05 -6.98
CA VAL A 48 12.63 -2.03 -7.72
C VAL A 48 11.17 -1.59 -7.79
N VAL A 49 10.59 -1.21 -6.67
CA VAL A 49 9.17 -0.80 -6.60
C VAL A 49 8.95 0.49 -7.43
N ARG A 50 9.83 1.47 -7.30
CA ARG A 50 9.71 2.76 -7.98
C ARG A 50 9.89 2.65 -9.48
N HIS A 51 10.93 1.94 -9.94
CA HIS A 51 11.33 1.90 -11.35
C HIS A 51 10.74 0.70 -12.11
N GLY A 52 10.24 -0.32 -11.41
CA GLY A 52 9.59 -1.48 -12.01
C GLY A 52 10.54 -2.41 -12.75
N ILE A 53 11.82 -2.39 -12.41
CA ILE A 53 12.83 -3.25 -13.03
C ILE A 53 12.63 -4.73 -12.65
N PRO A 54 13.04 -5.68 -13.49
CA PRO A 54 13.26 -7.05 -13.06
C PRO A 54 14.34 -7.09 -11.97
N TRP A 55 14.21 -8.00 -10.99
CA TRP A 55 15.19 -8.12 -9.90
C TRP A 55 16.62 -8.25 -10.39
N ARG A 56 16.84 -9.05 -11.44
CA ARG A 56 18.17 -9.27 -12.04
C ARG A 56 18.77 -8.07 -12.76
N ALA A 57 17.97 -7.01 -12.97
CA ALA A 57 18.44 -5.74 -13.52
C ALA A 57 18.78 -4.70 -12.44
N MET A 58 18.99 -5.15 -11.20
CA MET A 58 19.44 -4.30 -10.10
C MET A 58 20.75 -3.59 -10.48
N PRO A 59 20.88 -2.26 -10.27
CA PRO A 59 22.12 -1.55 -10.46
C PRO A 59 23.28 -2.15 -9.65
N HIS A 60 24.48 -2.17 -10.23
CA HIS A 60 25.66 -2.81 -9.62
C HIS A 60 26.21 -2.07 -8.39
N ASP A 61 25.83 -0.82 -8.19
CA ASP A 61 26.18 0.01 -7.04
C ASP A 61 25.19 -0.12 -5.86
N LEU A 62 24.11 -0.91 -6.03
CA LEU A 62 23.25 -1.40 -4.96
C LEU A 62 23.65 -2.81 -4.54
N PRO A 63 23.21 -3.31 -3.37
CA PRO A 63 23.46 -4.70 -3.00
C PRO A 63 22.94 -5.66 -4.07
N PRO A 64 23.56 -6.86 -4.23
CA PRO A 64 23.15 -7.84 -5.21
C PRO A 64 21.66 -8.15 -5.11
N TRP A 65 20.99 -8.28 -6.25
CA TRP A 65 19.54 -8.44 -6.34
C TRP A 65 18.98 -9.54 -5.42
N HIS A 66 19.69 -10.68 -5.28
CA HIS A 66 19.24 -11.78 -4.42
C HIS A 66 19.27 -11.39 -2.94
N ALA A 67 20.29 -10.63 -2.50
CA ALA A 67 20.36 -10.17 -1.12
C ALA A 67 19.22 -9.19 -0.79
N VAL A 68 18.91 -8.28 -1.74
CA VAL A 68 17.77 -7.36 -1.61
C VAL A 68 16.44 -8.11 -1.62
N TYR A 69 16.28 -9.08 -2.52
CA TYR A 69 15.08 -9.90 -2.62
C TYR A 69 14.82 -10.69 -1.33
N ASP A 70 15.82 -11.43 -0.85
CA ASP A 70 15.69 -12.24 0.36
C ASP A 70 15.37 -11.38 1.59
N GLN A 71 16.00 -10.22 1.69
CA GLN A 71 15.71 -9.27 2.78
C GLN A 71 14.30 -8.67 2.64
N ALA A 72 13.89 -8.29 1.44
CA ALA A 72 12.54 -7.80 1.17
C ALA A 72 11.47 -8.84 1.56
N MET A 73 11.66 -10.10 1.17
CA MET A 73 10.73 -11.17 1.52
C MET A 73 10.66 -11.43 3.04
N ARG A 74 11.76 -11.24 3.78
CA ARG A 74 11.74 -11.31 5.26
C ARG A 74 10.90 -10.18 5.85
N TRP A 75 11.10 -8.94 5.37
CA TRP A 75 10.33 -7.77 5.82
C TRP A 75 8.84 -7.91 5.53
N LEU A 76 8.48 -8.38 4.32
CA LEU A 76 7.07 -8.61 3.96
C LEU A 76 6.42 -9.66 4.86
N ARG A 77 7.08 -10.80 5.06
CA ARG A 77 6.55 -11.88 5.93
C ARG A 77 6.43 -11.46 7.40
N ALA A 78 7.28 -10.55 7.85
CA ALA A 78 7.24 -10.02 9.22
C ALA A 78 6.25 -8.86 9.39
N GLY A 79 5.54 -8.42 8.34
CA GLY A 79 4.59 -7.32 8.42
C GLY A 79 5.22 -5.95 8.69
N CYS A 80 6.51 -5.78 8.38
CA CYS A 80 7.25 -4.56 8.76
C CYS A 80 6.64 -3.30 8.13
N PHE A 81 6.17 -3.38 6.89
CA PHE A 81 5.64 -2.23 6.18
C PHE A 81 4.19 -1.92 6.57
N GLU A 82 3.44 -2.92 6.99
CA GLU A 82 2.12 -2.79 7.59
C GLU A 82 2.22 -2.02 8.92
N MET A 83 3.09 -2.46 9.82
CA MET A 83 3.34 -1.77 11.10
C MET A 83 3.83 -0.34 10.90
N LEU A 84 4.81 -0.15 10.00
CA LEU A 84 5.33 1.17 9.67
C LEU A 84 4.25 2.10 9.10
N ALA A 85 3.41 1.60 8.18
CA ALA A 85 2.31 2.38 7.60
C ALA A 85 1.26 2.74 8.66
N HIS A 86 0.98 1.83 9.60
CA HIS A 86 0.07 2.08 10.72
C HIS A 86 0.54 3.27 11.57
N ASP A 87 1.78 3.24 12.06
CA ASP A 87 2.29 4.28 12.96
C ASP A 87 2.50 5.61 12.24
N LEU A 88 2.99 5.57 11.00
CA LEU A 88 3.07 6.78 10.17
C LEU A 88 1.70 7.41 9.91
N ARG A 89 0.65 6.60 9.75
CA ARG A 89 -0.72 7.10 9.61
C ARG A 89 -1.12 7.90 10.84
N ALA A 90 -0.92 7.34 12.05
CA ALA A 90 -1.24 8.01 13.30
C ALA A 90 -0.53 9.37 13.39
N VAL A 91 0.77 9.42 13.16
CA VAL A 91 1.57 10.66 13.17
C VAL A 91 1.04 11.68 12.15
N LEU A 92 0.81 11.26 10.91
CA LEU A 92 0.35 12.16 9.84
C LEU A 92 -1.08 12.66 10.07
N ARG A 93 -1.94 11.85 10.70
CA ARG A 93 -3.28 12.27 11.09
C ARG A 93 -3.25 13.30 12.20
N LEU A 94 -2.46 13.08 13.24
CA LEU A 94 -2.26 14.06 14.32
C LEU A 94 -1.70 15.38 13.78
N ALA A 95 -0.71 15.35 12.90
CA ALA A 95 -0.16 16.52 12.24
C ALA A 95 -1.19 17.28 11.38
N ALA A 96 -2.19 16.57 10.87
CA ALA A 96 -3.32 17.15 10.13
C ALA A 96 -4.48 17.61 11.03
N GLY A 97 -4.32 17.63 12.35
CA GLY A 97 -5.36 18.00 13.32
C GLY A 97 -6.51 16.99 13.41
N ARG A 98 -6.24 15.72 13.13
CA ARG A 98 -7.22 14.63 13.19
C ARG A 98 -6.93 13.72 14.38
N GLY A 99 -7.93 12.93 14.79
CA GLY A 99 -7.71 11.84 15.74
C GLY A 99 -6.73 10.81 15.17
N GLU A 100 -5.95 10.20 16.02
CA GLU A 100 -4.95 9.18 15.69
C GLU A 100 -5.57 8.07 14.84
N GLU A 101 -6.67 7.49 15.34
CA GLU A 101 -7.40 6.47 14.60
C GLU A 101 -8.56 7.05 13.79
N PRO A 102 -8.76 6.61 12.55
CA PRO A 102 -9.88 7.04 11.74
C PRO A 102 -11.19 6.37 12.19
N SER A 103 -12.29 7.12 12.16
CA SER A 103 -13.65 6.58 12.38
C SER A 103 -14.36 6.21 11.07
N ALA A 104 -13.79 6.57 9.93
CA ALA A 104 -14.34 6.28 8.62
C ALA A 104 -13.26 5.84 7.63
N ALA A 105 -13.62 4.87 6.78
CA ALA A 105 -12.82 4.37 5.67
C ALA A 105 -13.46 4.70 4.31
N ILE A 106 -12.68 4.57 3.25
CA ILE A 106 -13.12 4.66 1.87
C ILE A 106 -12.58 3.41 1.16
N LEU A 107 -13.49 2.60 0.63
CA LEU A 107 -13.17 1.34 -0.04
C LEU A 107 -13.39 1.49 -1.54
N ASP A 108 -12.47 0.94 -2.32
CA ASP A 108 -12.60 0.86 -3.78
C ASP A 108 -11.71 -0.27 -4.31
N SER A 109 -11.89 -0.64 -5.57
CA SER A 109 -11.09 -1.68 -6.21
C SER A 109 -10.52 -1.21 -7.55
N ARG A 110 -9.41 -1.85 -7.95
CA ARG A 110 -8.76 -1.61 -9.23
C ARG A 110 -8.22 -2.89 -9.82
N THR A 111 -8.54 -3.17 -11.08
CA THR A 111 -7.92 -4.27 -11.82
C THR A 111 -6.51 -3.91 -12.24
N LEU A 112 -5.56 -4.75 -11.85
CA LEU A 112 -4.19 -4.74 -12.34
C LEU A 112 -4.04 -5.80 -13.42
N ARG A 113 -3.64 -5.38 -14.63
CA ARG A 113 -3.43 -6.30 -15.73
C ARG A 113 -2.31 -7.29 -15.40
N SER A 114 -2.58 -8.59 -15.57
CA SER A 114 -1.60 -9.65 -15.35
C SER A 114 -0.44 -9.58 -16.35
N THR A 115 0.67 -10.13 -15.92
CA THR A 115 1.82 -10.50 -16.76
C THR A 115 1.95 -12.03 -16.80
N PRO A 116 2.83 -12.62 -17.60
CA PRO A 116 3.05 -14.07 -17.60
C PRO A 116 3.39 -14.62 -16.20
N GLU A 117 4.08 -13.84 -15.38
CA GLU A 117 4.50 -14.24 -14.03
C GLU A 117 3.32 -14.46 -13.08
N SER A 118 2.28 -13.62 -13.19
CA SER A 118 1.06 -13.70 -12.37
C SER A 118 -0.05 -14.56 -12.99
N GLY A 119 0.17 -15.10 -14.19
CA GLY A 119 -0.87 -15.64 -15.06
C GLY A 119 -1.73 -16.76 -14.47
N ALA A 120 -1.17 -17.61 -13.61
CA ALA A 120 -1.88 -18.77 -13.04
C ALA A 120 -3.02 -18.36 -12.08
N ARG A 121 -2.89 -17.23 -11.38
CA ARG A 121 -3.87 -16.74 -10.40
C ARG A 121 -4.74 -15.59 -10.89
N SER A 122 -4.54 -15.15 -12.13
CA SER A 122 -5.30 -14.03 -12.69
C SER A 122 -6.66 -14.48 -13.24
N GLY A 123 -7.71 -13.70 -12.98
CA GLY A 123 -9.05 -13.87 -13.52
C GLY A 123 -9.32 -12.99 -14.74
N TRP A 124 -10.45 -13.21 -15.41
CA TRP A 124 -10.91 -12.41 -16.54
C TRP A 124 -12.01 -11.43 -16.10
N ASP A 125 -11.69 -10.14 -16.05
CA ASP A 125 -12.67 -9.08 -15.87
C ASP A 125 -13.44 -8.86 -17.19
N GLY A 126 -14.66 -9.35 -17.24
CA GLY A 126 -15.51 -9.25 -18.43
C GLY A 126 -15.99 -7.83 -18.70
N HIS A 127 -16.09 -6.97 -17.69
CA HIS A 127 -16.50 -5.57 -17.83
C HIS A 127 -15.37 -4.71 -18.41
N LYS A 128 -14.16 -4.82 -17.82
CA LYS A 128 -12.98 -4.10 -18.27
C LYS A 128 -12.25 -4.80 -19.43
N ARG A 129 -12.73 -5.99 -19.84
CA ARG A 129 -12.16 -6.84 -20.92
C ARG A 129 -10.65 -7.03 -20.75
N THR A 130 -10.24 -7.38 -19.55
CA THR A 130 -8.82 -7.58 -19.23
C THR A 130 -8.63 -8.77 -18.29
N ARG A 131 -7.49 -9.46 -18.45
CA ARG A 131 -7.08 -10.48 -17.50
C ARG A 131 -6.17 -9.86 -16.45
N GLY A 132 -6.42 -10.14 -15.18
CA GLY A 132 -5.65 -9.54 -14.11
C GLY A 132 -6.04 -9.99 -12.71
N SER A 133 -5.54 -9.24 -11.76
CA SER A 133 -5.88 -9.31 -10.34
C SER A 133 -6.63 -8.06 -9.93
N GLU A 134 -7.66 -8.21 -9.12
CA GLU A 134 -8.35 -7.08 -8.51
C GLU A 134 -7.67 -6.74 -7.19
N LEU A 135 -7.25 -5.50 -7.06
CA LEU A 135 -6.72 -4.92 -5.84
C LEU A 135 -7.85 -4.16 -5.14
N HIS A 136 -8.29 -4.68 -4.01
CA HIS A 136 -9.24 -3.99 -3.13
C HIS A 136 -8.45 -3.19 -2.11
N LEU A 137 -8.80 -1.92 -1.93
CA LEU A 137 -8.08 -0.97 -1.12
C LEU A 137 -9.01 -0.26 -0.15
N ALA A 138 -8.63 -0.17 1.10
CA ALA A 138 -9.24 0.68 2.10
C ALA A 138 -8.27 1.77 2.56
N VAL A 139 -8.71 3.02 2.53
CA VAL A 139 -7.93 4.17 3.00
C VAL A 139 -8.76 5.01 3.97
N ASP A 140 -8.07 5.79 4.81
CA ASP A 140 -8.72 6.81 5.62
C ASP A 140 -9.11 8.05 4.78
N THR A 141 -9.75 9.04 5.42
CA THR A 141 -10.18 10.28 4.77
C THR A 141 -9.04 11.19 4.29
N LEU A 142 -7.80 10.90 4.67
CA LEU A 142 -6.58 11.56 4.19
C LEU A 142 -5.89 10.77 3.06
N GLY A 143 -6.35 9.55 2.78
CA GLY A 143 -5.82 8.65 1.75
C GLY A 143 -4.66 7.79 2.24
N HIS A 144 -4.52 7.60 3.55
CA HIS A 144 -3.56 6.67 4.13
C HIS A 144 -4.13 5.26 4.14
N LEU A 145 -3.28 4.27 3.85
CA LEU A 145 -3.68 2.88 3.77
C LEU A 145 -4.15 2.35 5.13
N LEU A 146 -5.31 1.67 5.12
CA LEU A 146 -5.85 0.92 6.26
C LEU A 146 -5.73 -0.58 6.04
N GLY A 147 -6.07 -1.03 4.84
CA GLY A 147 -6.01 -2.43 4.48
C GLY A 147 -6.09 -2.61 2.97
N LEU A 148 -5.67 -3.76 2.51
CA LEU A 148 -5.83 -4.19 1.12
C LEU A 148 -5.86 -5.72 1.03
N CYS A 149 -6.54 -6.21 0.00
CA CYS A 149 -6.48 -7.61 -0.40
C CYS A 149 -6.43 -7.74 -1.93
N VAL A 150 -5.96 -8.88 -2.40
CA VAL A 150 -5.78 -9.15 -3.83
C VAL A 150 -6.55 -10.41 -4.20
N THR A 151 -7.48 -10.29 -5.14
CA THR A 151 -8.28 -11.39 -5.67
C THR A 151 -8.03 -11.58 -7.17
N PRO A 152 -8.40 -12.72 -7.78
CA PRO A 152 -8.54 -12.80 -9.23
C PRO A 152 -9.56 -11.77 -9.74
N ALA A 153 -9.34 -11.19 -10.93
CA ALA A 153 -10.20 -10.13 -11.45
C ALA A 153 -11.63 -10.59 -11.88
N ASP A 154 -11.90 -11.88 -11.86
CA ASP A 154 -13.24 -12.48 -12.01
C ASP A 154 -13.95 -12.71 -10.67
N ALA A 155 -13.27 -12.46 -9.55
CA ALA A 155 -13.90 -12.50 -8.25
C ALA A 155 -14.87 -11.32 -8.09
N ASN A 156 -15.97 -11.56 -7.38
CA ASN A 156 -16.92 -10.50 -7.10
C ASN A 156 -16.39 -9.59 -6.00
N ASP A 157 -16.37 -8.27 -6.22
CA ASP A 157 -15.95 -7.25 -5.24
C ASP A 157 -16.60 -7.43 -3.87
N ARG A 158 -17.86 -7.90 -3.87
CA ARG A 158 -18.65 -8.17 -2.66
C ARG A 158 -18.04 -9.26 -1.79
N ALA A 159 -17.30 -10.23 -2.37
CA ALA A 159 -16.66 -11.29 -1.61
C ALA A 159 -15.43 -10.80 -0.82
N ALA A 160 -14.76 -9.74 -1.31
CA ALA A 160 -13.60 -9.15 -0.66
C ALA A 160 -13.96 -8.26 0.55
N VAL A 161 -15.24 -7.88 0.72
CA VAL A 161 -15.67 -6.94 1.77
C VAL A 161 -15.34 -7.46 3.17
N ALA A 162 -15.60 -8.72 3.45
CA ALA A 162 -15.35 -9.29 4.79
C ALA A 162 -13.85 -9.22 5.16
N GLU A 163 -12.98 -9.65 4.23
CA GLU A 163 -11.53 -9.64 4.43
C GLU A 163 -11.01 -8.20 4.60
N LEU A 164 -11.48 -7.29 3.73
CA LEU A 164 -11.06 -5.89 3.78
C LEU A 164 -11.58 -5.18 5.04
N ALA A 165 -12.81 -5.45 5.47
CA ALA A 165 -13.39 -4.91 6.70
C ALA A 165 -12.64 -5.42 7.94
N GLY A 166 -12.28 -6.71 7.97
CA GLY A 166 -11.43 -7.29 9.01
C GLY A 166 -10.08 -6.58 9.08
N ALA A 167 -9.38 -6.46 7.95
CA ALA A 167 -8.09 -5.76 7.87
C ALA A 167 -8.18 -4.30 8.32
N VAL A 168 -9.27 -3.60 8.00
CA VAL A 168 -9.51 -2.22 8.48
C VAL A 168 -9.64 -2.18 10.00
N GLN A 169 -10.40 -3.10 10.60
CA GLN A 169 -10.57 -3.13 12.05
C GLN A 169 -9.29 -3.52 12.79
N ASP A 170 -8.54 -4.48 12.26
CA ASP A 170 -7.23 -4.84 12.81
C ASP A 170 -6.26 -3.65 12.78
N ALA A 171 -6.26 -2.88 11.68
CA ALA A 171 -5.41 -1.72 11.52
C ALA A 171 -5.87 -0.48 12.32
N THR A 172 -7.08 -0.45 12.87
CA THR A 172 -7.66 0.72 13.54
C THR A 172 -8.19 0.43 14.95
N GLY A 173 -7.85 -0.74 15.50
CA GLY A 173 -8.31 -1.15 16.82
C GLY A 173 -9.84 -1.17 16.96
N GLY A 174 -10.57 -1.45 15.86
CA GLY A 174 -12.03 -1.46 15.87
C GLY A 174 -12.69 -0.09 15.78
N ASN A 175 -11.95 0.98 15.49
CA ASN A 175 -12.48 2.36 15.57
C ASN A 175 -13.30 2.79 14.35
N VAL A 176 -13.18 2.12 13.20
CA VAL A 176 -13.93 2.46 11.99
C VAL A 176 -15.35 1.92 12.10
N THR A 177 -16.33 2.83 12.04
CA THR A 177 -17.77 2.49 12.09
C THR A 177 -18.48 2.72 10.75
N LEU A 178 -17.84 3.43 9.81
CA LEU A 178 -18.43 3.81 8.54
C LEU A 178 -17.43 3.60 7.40
N ALA A 179 -17.91 3.05 6.27
CA ALA A 179 -17.11 2.96 5.06
C ALA A 179 -17.89 3.47 3.84
N TYR A 180 -17.25 4.40 3.11
CA TYR A 180 -17.77 4.91 1.83
C TYR A 180 -17.36 3.99 0.70
N VAL A 181 -18.31 3.57 -0.11
CA VAL A 181 -18.12 2.62 -1.21
C VAL A 181 -18.81 3.08 -2.49
N ASP A 182 -18.46 2.47 -3.62
CA ASP A 182 -19.19 2.69 -4.87
C ASP A 182 -20.40 1.75 -5.05
N GLN A 183 -21.08 1.87 -6.19
CA GLN A 183 -22.22 1.02 -6.51
C GLN A 183 -21.86 -0.46 -6.71
N GLY A 184 -20.60 -0.81 -6.96
CA GLY A 184 -20.12 -2.18 -7.05
C GLY A 184 -20.29 -2.96 -5.74
N TYR A 185 -20.33 -2.25 -4.62
CA TYR A 185 -20.48 -2.83 -3.27
C TYR A 185 -21.95 -2.84 -2.77
N THR A 186 -22.93 -2.59 -3.64
CA THR A 186 -24.35 -2.62 -3.25
C THR A 186 -24.85 -4.03 -2.99
N GLY A 187 -25.85 -4.16 -2.11
CA GLY A 187 -26.56 -5.39 -1.80
C GLY A 187 -26.42 -5.79 -0.33
N GLU A 188 -27.25 -6.74 0.07
CA GLU A 188 -27.35 -7.17 1.47
C GLU A 188 -26.09 -7.92 1.93
N ARG A 189 -25.59 -8.83 1.11
CA ARG A 189 -24.38 -9.63 1.44
C ARG A 189 -23.15 -8.79 1.79
N PRO A 190 -22.72 -7.79 0.99
CA PRO A 190 -21.59 -6.94 1.38
C PRO A 190 -21.91 -6.08 2.60
N ALA A 191 -23.15 -5.61 2.75
CA ALA A 191 -23.57 -4.84 3.92
C ALA A 191 -23.53 -5.70 5.21
N GLU A 192 -23.95 -6.95 5.15
CA GLU A 192 -23.86 -7.89 6.28
C GLU A 192 -22.40 -8.24 6.60
N ALA A 193 -21.58 -8.51 5.56
CA ALA A 193 -20.17 -8.80 5.74
C ALA A 193 -19.42 -7.65 6.44
N ALA A 194 -19.69 -6.40 6.09
CA ALA A 194 -19.12 -5.23 6.77
C ALA A 194 -19.68 -5.06 8.19
N ARG A 195 -20.99 -5.26 8.38
CA ARG A 195 -21.64 -5.18 9.70
C ARG A 195 -21.11 -6.21 10.69
N ALA A 196 -20.72 -7.40 10.23
CA ALA A 196 -20.07 -8.41 11.07
C ALA A 196 -18.75 -7.90 11.69
N HIS A 197 -18.13 -6.90 11.08
CA HIS A 197 -16.95 -6.19 11.59
C HIS A 197 -17.29 -4.81 12.20
N GLY A 198 -18.58 -4.52 12.48
CA GLY A 198 -18.99 -3.23 13.06
C GLY A 198 -18.97 -2.05 12.09
N ILE A 199 -18.86 -2.29 10.77
CA ILE A 199 -18.78 -1.23 9.76
C ILE A 199 -20.09 -1.11 8.98
N VAL A 200 -20.62 0.09 8.87
CA VAL A 200 -21.76 0.41 8.01
C VAL A 200 -21.25 0.87 6.65
N LEU A 201 -21.76 0.28 5.55
CA LEU A 201 -21.43 0.74 4.20
C LEU A 201 -22.37 1.88 3.78
N GLU A 202 -21.79 2.99 3.34
CA GLU A 202 -22.51 4.10 2.71
C GLU A 202 -22.15 4.18 1.22
N VAL A 203 -23.11 3.90 0.36
CA VAL A 203 -22.91 3.92 -1.09
C VAL A 203 -22.97 5.34 -1.61
N VAL A 204 -21.85 5.83 -2.15
CA VAL A 204 -21.75 7.16 -2.75
C VAL A 204 -22.09 7.05 -4.24
N ALA A 205 -23.32 7.45 -4.60
CA ALA A 205 -23.78 7.48 -5.99
C ALA A 205 -23.54 8.84 -6.65
N PRO A 206 -23.27 8.91 -7.97
CA PRO A 206 -23.25 10.17 -8.70
C PRO A 206 -24.65 10.80 -8.69
N PRO A 207 -24.75 12.15 -8.63
CA PRO A 207 -26.04 12.84 -8.74
C PRO A 207 -26.72 12.49 -10.06
N ALA A 208 -28.00 12.11 -10.03
CA ALA A 208 -28.78 11.62 -11.16
C ALA A 208 -28.86 12.60 -12.36
N ALA A 209 -28.58 13.90 -12.16
CA ALA A 209 -28.79 14.96 -13.16
C ALA A 209 -27.52 15.47 -13.87
N LYS A 210 -26.32 14.95 -13.57
CA LYS A 210 -25.09 15.47 -14.16
C LYS A 210 -24.52 14.54 -15.24
N ARG A 211 -24.33 15.07 -16.44
CA ARG A 211 -23.52 14.44 -17.52
C ARG A 211 -22.07 14.92 -17.41
N GLY A 212 -21.10 13.99 -17.53
CA GLY A 212 -19.68 14.27 -17.49
C GLY A 212 -19.00 13.90 -16.18
N PHE A 213 -17.73 14.28 -16.02
CA PHE A 213 -16.95 14.00 -14.82
C PHE A 213 -17.51 14.73 -13.60
N VAL A 214 -17.85 13.99 -12.55
CA VAL A 214 -18.32 14.53 -11.27
C VAL A 214 -17.37 14.09 -10.17
N LEU A 215 -16.72 15.02 -9.51
CA LEU A 215 -15.93 14.75 -8.32
C LEU A 215 -16.89 14.32 -7.20
N LEU A 216 -16.88 13.04 -6.87
CA LEU A 216 -17.70 12.51 -5.79
C LEU A 216 -17.06 12.85 -4.44
N PRO A 217 -17.79 13.53 -3.54
CA PRO A 217 -17.27 13.81 -2.21
C PRO A 217 -16.76 12.53 -1.54
N ARG A 218 -15.57 12.59 -0.92
CA ARG A 218 -14.89 11.49 -0.22
C ARG A 218 -14.31 10.40 -1.14
N ARG A 219 -15.01 9.89 -2.17
CA ARG A 219 -14.49 8.83 -3.06
C ARG A 219 -13.23 9.22 -3.82
N TRP A 220 -13.08 10.48 -4.24
CA TRP A 220 -11.87 10.95 -4.93
C TRP A 220 -10.58 10.68 -4.13
N VAL A 221 -10.68 10.46 -2.82
CA VAL A 221 -9.53 10.20 -1.94
C VAL A 221 -8.89 8.84 -2.27
N VAL A 222 -9.69 7.78 -2.42
CA VAL A 222 -9.16 6.47 -2.77
C VAL A 222 -8.67 6.43 -4.22
N GLU A 223 -9.36 7.13 -5.15
CA GLU A 223 -8.90 7.30 -6.53
C GLU A 223 -7.53 7.99 -6.58
N ARG A 224 -7.33 9.04 -5.77
CA ARG A 224 -6.04 9.70 -5.59
C ARG A 224 -4.99 8.74 -5.04
N SER A 225 -5.35 7.87 -4.12
CA SER A 225 -4.43 6.88 -3.55
C SER A 225 -3.98 5.87 -4.61
N PHE A 226 -4.87 5.40 -5.48
CA PHE A 226 -4.50 4.63 -6.66
C PHE A 226 -3.57 5.40 -7.62
N ALA A 227 -3.82 6.69 -7.84
CA ALA A 227 -2.96 7.53 -8.67
C ALA A 227 -1.55 7.68 -8.08
N TRP A 228 -1.42 7.76 -6.74
CA TRP A 228 -0.11 7.75 -6.09
C TRP A 228 0.63 6.44 -6.29
N MET A 229 -0.07 5.30 -6.16
CA MET A 229 0.53 3.98 -6.37
C MET A 229 0.96 3.76 -7.82
N ALA A 230 0.21 4.28 -8.79
CA ALA A 230 0.57 4.22 -10.20
C ALA A 230 1.91 4.90 -10.56
N ARG A 231 2.43 5.78 -9.69
CA ARG A 231 3.79 6.34 -9.82
C ARG A 231 4.88 5.31 -9.51
N SER A 232 4.55 4.22 -8.85
CA SER A 232 5.43 3.08 -8.62
C SER A 232 5.27 2.09 -9.78
N ARG A 233 6.22 2.10 -10.72
CA ARG A 233 6.10 1.35 -11.99
C ARG A 233 5.92 -0.15 -11.79
N ARG A 234 6.43 -0.71 -10.70
CA ARG A 234 6.22 -2.13 -10.33
C ARG A 234 4.75 -2.44 -10.09
N LEU A 235 3.97 -1.46 -9.63
CA LEU A 235 2.54 -1.59 -9.31
C LEU A 235 1.62 -1.14 -10.46
N ALA A 236 2.16 -0.84 -11.63
CA ALA A 236 1.36 -0.51 -12.81
C ALA A 236 0.70 -1.74 -13.45
N ARG A 237 1.28 -2.92 -13.22
CA ARG A 237 0.77 -4.23 -13.61
C ARG A 237 1.07 -5.24 -12.51
N ASP A 238 0.43 -6.40 -12.59
CA ASP A 238 0.72 -7.49 -11.70
C ASP A 238 1.87 -8.36 -12.25
N HIS A 239 3.04 -8.24 -11.63
CA HIS A 239 4.26 -8.99 -11.94
C HIS A 239 4.56 -10.08 -10.90
N GLU A 240 3.68 -10.27 -9.91
CA GLU A 240 4.00 -11.12 -8.76
C GLU A 240 3.31 -12.49 -8.86
N ARG A 241 4.03 -13.54 -8.50
CA ARG A 241 3.45 -14.90 -8.47
C ARG A 241 2.44 -15.08 -7.35
N LEU A 242 2.66 -14.40 -6.23
CA LEU A 242 1.87 -14.54 -5.01
C LEU A 242 1.09 -13.24 -4.74
N PRO A 243 -0.19 -13.31 -4.38
CA PRO A 243 -1.00 -12.14 -4.05
C PRO A 243 -0.44 -11.40 -2.83
N GLU A 244 0.13 -12.11 -1.85
CA GLU A 244 0.75 -11.51 -0.67
C GLU A 244 1.98 -10.66 -1.02
N THR A 245 2.74 -11.05 -2.05
CA THR A 245 3.89 -10.25 -2.51
C THR A 245 3.41 -8.97 -3.19
N LEU A 246 2.35 -9.06 -4.01
CA LEU A 246 1.74 -7.88 -4.63
C LEU A 246 1.18 -6.93 -3.56
N ALA A 247 0.46 -7.47 -2.58
CA ALA A 247 -0.05 -6.74 -1.42
C ALA A 247 1.08 -6.03 -0.67
N GLY A 248 2.12 -6.78 -0.32
CA GLY A 248 3.29 -6.26 0.39
C GLY A 248 3.99 -5.12 -0.35
N PHE A 249 4.11 -5.18 -1.68
CA PHE A 249 4.69 -4.07 -2.44
C PHE A 249 3.81 -2.82 -2.45
N HIS A 250 2.51 -2.96 -2.34
CA HIS A 250 1.63 -1.81 -2.11
C HIS A 250 1.90 -1.18 -0.74
N PHE A 251 2.06 -1.99 0.33
CA PHE A 251 2.47 -1.47 1.64
C PHE A 251 3.84 -0.77 1.58
N VAL A 252 4.84 -1.34 0.88
CA VAL A 252 6.14 -0.66 0.66
C VAL A 252 5.96 0.70 -0.01
N ALA A 253 5.12 0.79 -1.03
CA ALA A 253 4.89 2.04 -1.75
C ALA A 253 4.14 3.09 -0.91
N PHE A 254 3.12 2.67 -0.15
CA PHE A 254 2.41 3.54 0.79
C PHE A 254 3.29 4.00 1.93
N ALA A 255 4.04 3.08 2.58
CA ALA A 255 5.01 3.42 3.61
C ALA A 255 6.05 4.42 3.09
N GLY A 256 6.58 4.21 1.88
CA GLY A 256 7.52 5.14 1.26
C GLY A 256 6.92 6.53 0.98
N LEU A 257 5.64 6.62 0.60
CA LEU A 257 4.93 7.89 0.46
C LEU A 257 4.75 8.61 1.81
N MET A 258 4.37 7.84 2.83
CA MET A 258 4.09 8.37 4.17
C MET A 258 5.38 8.75 4.90
N LEU A 259 6.47 7.97 4.74
CA LEU A 259 7.81 8.31 5.24
C LEU A 259 8.27 9.66 4.72
N ARG A 260 8.12 9.93 3.42
CA ARG A 260 8.49 11.22 2.84
C ARG A 260 7.73 12.37 3.52
N ARG A 261 6.41 12.22 3.70
CA ARG A 261 5.59 13.24 4.36
C ARG A 261 5.98 13.45 5.83
N ALA A 262 6.25 12.37 6.55
CA ALA A 262 6.68 12.45 7.94
C ALA A 262 8.09 13.03 8.07
N GLY A 263 9.01 12.71 7.16
CA GLY A 263 10.34 13.30 7.08
C GLY A 263 10.28 14.81 6.80
N ASP A 264 9.41 15.25 5.88
CA ASP A 264 9.21 16.68 5.61
C ASP A 264 8.69 17.42 6.86
N LEU A 265 7.79 16.82 7.64
CA LEU A 265 7.31 17.39 8.92
C LEU A 265 8.44 17.50 9.94
N ALA A 266 9.28 16.48 10.08
CA ALA A 266 10.43 16.49 11.00
C ALA A 266 11.42 17.59 10.66
N LEU A 267 11.70 17.81 9.37
CA LEU A 267 12.59 18.90 8.90
C LEU A 267 12.03 20.29 9.20
N VAL A 268 10.73 20.48 9.12
CA VAL A 268 10.08 21.76 9.46
C VAL A 268 10.20 22.03 10.97
N HIS A 269 9.96 21.01 11.78
CA HIS A 269 10.01 21.13 13.24
C HIS A 269 11.43 21.43 13.76
N ASN A 270 12.46 20.84 13.15
CA ASN A 270 13.86 21.04 13.52
C ASN A 270 14.42 22.42 13.09
N ARG A 271 13.67 23.21 12.32
CA ARG A 271 14.08 24.57 11.88
C ARG A 271 13.45 25.70 12.69
N LEU A 272 12.54 25.37 13.60
CA LEU A 272 11.89 26.27 14.56
C LEU A 272 12.61 26.22 15.92
#